data_b584979bd51f5b94bc1a1f38f2f45c20
#
_entry.id   b584979bd51f5b94bc1a1f38f2f45c20
#
_cell.length_a   1.000
_cell.length_b   1.000
_cell.length_c   1.000
_cell.angle_alpha   90.00
_cell.angle_beta   90.00
_cell.angle_gamma   90.00
#
_symmetry.space_group_name_H-M   'P 1'
#
loop_
_entity.id
_entity.type
_entity.pdbx_description
1 polymer ?
#
loop_
_entity_poly.entity_id
_entity_poly.type
_entity_poly.pdbx_seq_one_letter_code
_entity_poly.pdbx_strand_id
1 'polypeptide(L)'
;MKPRISMITLGVRDLRKSIDFYEGGLGFPRMDSPPGVAFFPLNGTWLGLYGREALAEDADYSPEGNGFEGFALAHNVATEFEVDCVLQQAQCAGGTIVKEAQKAFWGGYSGYFKDPDGHLWEVAHNPLFWVGPEDKEAEQGYATDG
;
A
#
# COMPACT_ATOMS: atom_id res chain seq x y z
N MET A 1 6.65 6.49 -24.48
CA MET A 1 6.76 6.28 -23.01
C MET A 1 7.13 4.83 -22.74
N LYS A 2 8.11 4.58 -21.87
CA LYS A 2 8.44 3.20 -21.47
C LYS A 2 7.34 2.64 -20.55
N PRO A 3 7.05 1.33 -20.61
CA PRO A 3 5.94 0.73 -19.86
C PRO A 3 6.29 0.53 -18.37
N ARG A 4 6.35 1.62 -17.61
CA ARG A 4 6.62 1.59 -16.16
C ARG A 4 5.94 2.77 -15.46
N ILE A 5 5.60 2.54 -14.19
CA ILE A 5 5.23 3.58 -13.23
C ILE A 5 6.41 3.69 -12.25
N SER A 6 7.06 4.85 -12.17
CA SER A 6 8.23 5.04 -11.29
C SER A 6 7.82 5.29 -9.85
N MET A 7 6.74 6.02 -9.63
CA MET A 7 6.27 6.39 -8.30
C MET A 7 4.77 6.61 -8.31
N ILE A 8 4.13 6.18 -7.22
CA ILE A 8 2.75 6.56 -6.89
C ILE A 8 2.84 7.52 -5.71
N THR A 9 2.35 8.74 -5.89
CA THR A 9 2.34 9.75 -4.83
C THR A 9 0.93 9.90 -4.28
N LEU A 10 0.79 9.74 -2.96
CA LEU A 10 -0.47 9.89 -2.25
C LEU A 10 -0.54 11.27 -1.60
N GLY A 11 -1.63 11.99 -1.84
CA GLY A 11 -1.93 13.22 -1.11
C GLY A 11 -2.45 12.89 0.29
N VAL A 12 -1.82 13.44 1.33
CA VAL A 12 -2.14 13.14 2.72
C VAL A 12 -2.42 14.41 3.51
N ARG A 13 -3.31 14.32 4.51
CA ARG A 13 -3.67 15.48 5.34
C ARG A 13 -2.63 15.74 6.41
N ASP A 14 -2.09 14.69 7.02
CA ASP A 14 -1.10 14.74 8.08
C ASP A 14 0.07 13.84 7.68
N LEU A 15 1.15 14.46 7.20
CA LEU A 15 2.31 13.73 6.68
C LEU A 15 2.95 12.85 7.78
N ARG A 16 3.06 13.36 9.01
CA ARG A 16 3.66 12.61 10.12
C ARG A 16 2.85 11.36 10.43
N LYS A 17 1.53 11.48 10.50
CA LYS A 17 0.63 10.34 10.74
C LYS A 17 0.74 9.29 9.63
N SER A 18 0.81 9.74 8.37
CA SER A 18 0.97 8.83 7.24
C SER A 18 2.34 8.15 7.24
N ILE A 19 3.42 8.86 7.55
CA ILE A 19 4.75 8.26 7.72
C ILE A 19 4.72 7.19 8.81
N ASP A 20 4.12 7.48 9.95
CA ASP A 20 4.03 6.52 11.06
C ASP A 20 3.24 5.28 10.65
N PHE A 21 2.19 5.43 9.84
CA PHE A 21 1.42 4.31 9.31
C PHE A 21 2.26 3.43 8.39
N TYR A 22 2.89 4.01 7.36
CA TYR A 22 3.62 3.23 6.35
C TYR A 22 4.96 2.71 6.85
N GLU A 23 5.73 3.53 7.56
CA GLU A 23 7.04 3.13 8.09
C GLU A 23 6.90 2.28 9.36
N GLY A 24 6.26 2.84 10.39
CA GLY A 24 6.13 2.16 11.67
C GLY A 24 5.12 1.02 11.66
N GLY A 25 3.98 1.24 11.03
CA GLY A 25 2.88 0.29 11.00
C GLY A 25 3.06 -0.83 9.98
N LEU A 26 3.33 -0.49 8.72
CA LEU A 26 3.48 -1.49 7.65
C LEU A 26 4.94 -1.93 7.43
N GLY A 27 5.90 -1.21 7.99
CA GLY A 27 7.31 -1.59 7.89
C GLY A 27 7.97 -1.23 6.56
N PHE A 28 7.44 -0.25 5.82
CA PHE A 28 8.05 0.18 4.58
C PHE A 28 9.35 0.95 4.84
N PRO A 29 10.44 0.68 4.08
CA PRO A 29 11.69 1.39 4.23
C PRO A 29 11.56 2.83 3.73
N ARG A 30 11.92 3.79 4.55
CA ARG A 30 11.90 5.21 4.17
C ARG A 30 13.31 5.72 3.93
N MET A 31 13.49 6.48 2.86
CA MET A 31 14.74 7.17 2.58
C MET A 31 14.68 8.63 3.02
N ASP A 32 15.84 9.27 3.13
CA ASP A 32 15.91 10.70 3.41
C ASP A 32 15.24 11.49 2.28
N SER A 33 14.51 12.53 2.66
CA SER A 33 13.78 13.38 1.73
C SER A 33 13.67 14.80 2.26
N PRO A 34 13.41 15.79 1.38
CA PRO A 34 13.13 17.16 1.81
C PRO A 34 11.91 17.21 2.75
N PRO A 35 11.79 18.27 3.57
CA PRO A 35 10.58 18.48 4.38
C PRO A 35 9.33 18.55 3.50
N GLY A 36 8.22 18.02 4.00
CA GLY A 36 6.93 18.06 3.31
C GLY A 36 6.64 16.86 2.41
N VAL A 37 7.62 16.00 2.17
CA VAL A 37 7.46 14.76 1.40
C VAL A 37 8.12 13.60 2.11
N ALA A 38 7.68 12.38 1.79
CA ALA A 38 8.33 11.15 2.22
C ALA A 38 8.38 10.18 1.05
N PHE A 39 9.49 9.46 0.91
CA PHE A 39 9.68 8.48 -0.15
C PHE A 39 10.00 7.12 0.43
N PHE A 40 9.36 6.10 -0.11
CA PHE A 40 9.57 4.71 0.22
C PHE A 40 10.03 3.97 -1.03
N PRO A 41 11.33 3.67 -1.16
CA PRO A 41 11.80 2.84 -2.27
C PRO A 41 11.32 1.41 -2.05
N LEU A 42 10.36 1.00 -2.85
CA LEU A 42 9.82 -0.34 -2.83
C LEU A 42 10.38 -1.15 -3.99
N ASN A 43 10.07 -2.43 -4.01
CA ASN A 43 10.53 -3.30 -5.09
C ASN A 43 9.77 -2.97 -6.39
N GLY A 44 10.44 -2.21 -7.25
CA GLY A 44 9.89 -1.71 -8.51
C GLY A 44 9.38 -0.28 -8.42
N THR A 45 8.09 -0.09 -8.21
CA THR A 45 7.47 1.24 -8.09
C THR A 45 7.65 1.81 -6.69
N TRP A 46 8.07 3.06 -6.58
CA TRP A 46 8.18 3.75 -5.29
C TRP A 46 6.83 4.28 -4.81
N LEU A 47 6.68 4.42 -3.50
CA LEU A 47 5.57 5.14 -2.88
C LEU A 47 6.07 6.50 -2.39
N GLY A 48 5.33 7.56 -2.73
CA GLY A 48 5.57 8.90 -2.21
C GLY A 48 4.39 9.38 -1.37
N LEU A 49 4.67 10.12 -0.32
CA LEU A 49 3.67 10.84 0.46
C LEU A 49 3.94 12.34 0.34
N TYR A 50 2.91 13.12 0.10
CA TYR A 50 2.98 14.57 -0.08
C TYR A 50 1.75 15.19 0.58
N GLY A 51 1.88 16.34 1.22
CA GLY A 51 0.71 17.05 1.70
C GLY A 51 -0.33 17.22 0.59
N ARG A 52 -1.60 16.86 0.83
CA ARG A 52 -2.65 16.85 -0.22
C ARG A 52 -2.77 18.18 -0.93
N GLU A 53 -2.80 19.29 -0.17
CA GLU A 53 -2.90 20.62 -0.76
C GLU A 53 -1.66 21.00 -1.56
N ALA A 54 -0.47 20.68 -1.03
CA ALA A 54 0.79 20.94 -1.71
C ALA A 54 0.94 20.14 -3.01
N LEU A 55 0.50 18.86 -3.00
CA LEU A 55 0.49 18.03 -4.20
C LEU A 55 -0.46 18.59 -5.26
N ALA A 56 -1.64 19.02 -4.85
CA ALA A 56 -2.63 19.60 -5.75
C ALA A 56 -2.12 20.93 -6.35
N GLU A 57 -1.48 21.77 -5.53
CA GLU A 57 -0.87 23.01 -5.98
C GLU A 57 0.26 22.76 -6.99
N ASP A 58 1.11 21.78 -6.70
CA ASP A 58 2.22 21.39 -7.60
C ASP A 58 1.69 20.89 -8.96
N ALA A 59 0.55 20.21 -8.95
CA ALA A 59 -0.10 19.69 -10.15
C ALA A 59 -1.04 20.71 -10.83
N ASP A 60 -1.22 21.89 -10.27
CA ASP A 60 -2.18 22.90 -10.72
C ASP A 60 -3.61 22.34 -10.80
N TYR A 61 -4.03 21.63 -9.74
CA TYR A 61 -5.31 20.92 -9.67
C TYR A 61 -6.02 21.19 -8.34
N SER A 62 -7.33 20.98 -8.27
CA SER A 62 -8.10 21.18 -7.05
C SER A 62 -7.79 20.08 -6.02
N PRO A 63 -7.53 20.43 -4.74
CA PRO A 63 -7.36 19.45 -3.68
C PRO A 63 -8.68 18.88 -3.16
N GLU A 64 -9.82 19.40 -3.60
CA GLU A 64 -11.12 19.02 -3.10
C GLU A 64 -11.55 17.63 -3.54
N GLY A 65 -12.32 16.96 -2.70
CA GLY A 65 -12.89 15.65 -2.94
C GLY A 65 -12.73 14.72 -1.76
N ASN A 66 -13.65 13.76 -1.66
CA ASN A 66 -13.62 12.69 -0.66
C ASN A 66 -14.27 11.43 -1.25
N GLY A 67 -14.14 10.31 -0.53
CA GLY A 67 -14.67 9.03 -0.99
C GLY A 67 -13.76 8.33 -2.00
N PHE A 68 -14.34 7.48 -2.85
CA PHE A 68 -13.60 6.69 -3.81
C PHE A 68 -13.05 7.54 -4.95
N GLU A 69 -11.74 7.49 -5.14
CA GLU A 69 -11.04 8.32 -6.13
C GLU A 69 -10.70 7.58 -7.44
N GLY A 70 -11.32 6.42 -7.68
CA GLY A 70 -11.22 5.71 -8.95
C GLY A 70 -10.03 4.77 -9.07
N PHE A 71 -9.29 4.51 -8.00
CA PHE A 71 -8.19 3.54 -8.01
C PHE A 71 -8.03 2.85 -6.66
N ALA A 72 -7.34 1.72 -6.69
CA ALA A 72 -6.88 1.03 -5.49
C ALA A 72 -5.44 0.56 -5.72
N LEU A 73 -4.66 0.55 -4.65
CA LEU A 73 -3.36 -0.09 -4.64
C LEU A 73 -3.54 -1.56 -4.24
N ALA A 74 -2.71 -2.45 -4.75
CA ALA A 74 -2.81 -3.86 -4.45
C ALA A 74 -1.49 -4.40 -3.88
N HIS A 75 -1.62 -5.23 -2.86
CA HIS A 75 -0.53 -6.00 -2.28
C HIS A 75 -0.88 -7.48 -2.39
N ASN A 76 -0.14 -8.21 -3.21
CA ASN A 76 -0.37 -9.63 -3.41
C ASN A 76 0.59 -10.45 -2.56
N VAL A 77 0.08 -11.53 -1.99
CA VAL A 77 0.79 -12.42 -1.09
C VAL A 77 0.62 -13.88 -1.52
N ALA A 78 1.48 -14.76 -1.00
CA ALA A 78 1.59 -16.13 -1.47
C ALA A 78 0.51 -17.07 -0.92
N THR A 79 -0.16 -16.71 0.18
CA THR A 79 -1.15 -17.58 0.86
C THR A 79 -2.35 -16.79 1.37
N GLU A 80 -3.49 -17.49 1.59
CA GLU A 80 -4.66 -16.90 2.24
C GLU A 80 -4.35 -16.44 3.66
N PHE A 81 -3.53 -17.19 4.39
CA PHE A 81 -3.10 -16.83 5.74
C PHE A 81 -2.36 -15.49 5.77
N GLU A 82 -1.49 -15.24 4.79
CA GLU A 82 -0.78 -13.96 4.68
C GLU A 82 -1.73 -12.80 4.38
N VAL A 83 -2.81 -13.02 3.63
CA VAL A 83 -3.86 -12.00 3.44
C VAL A 83 -4.43 -11.57 4.79
N ASP A 84 -4.82 -12.53 5.63
CA ASP A 84 -5.36 -12.24 6.96
C ASP A 84 -4.34 -11.51 7.84
N CYS A 85 -3.08 -11.92 7.80
CA CYS A 85 -2.00 -11.29 8.57
C CYS A 85 -1.77 -9.83 8.16
N VAL A 86 -1.73 -9.55 6.86
CA VAL A 86 -1.50 -8.18 6.35
C VAL A 86 -2.69 -7.27 6.69
N LEU A 87 -3.91 -7.75 6.55
CA LEU A 87 -5.10 -6.98 6.94
C LEU A 87 -5.09 -6.65 8.44
N GLN A 88 -4.71 -7.61 9.28
CA GLN A 88 -4.57 -7.36 10.71
C GLN A 88 -3.45 -6.37 11.01
N GLN A 89 -2.31 -6.47 10.34
CA GLN A 89 -1.20 -5.52 10.46
C GLN A 89 -1.65 -4.10 10.11
N ALA A 90 -2.37 -3.94 9.00
CA ALA A 90 -2.89 -2.65 8.56
C ALA A 90 -3.87 -2.05 9.59
N GLN A 91 -4.74 -2.87 10.17
CA GLN A 91 -5.67 -2.44 11.20
C GLN A 91 -4.93 -2.01 12.47
N CYS A 92 -3.94 -2.77 12.92
CA CYS A 92 -3.11 -2.41 14.07
C CYS A 92 -2.29 -1.14 13.83
N ALA A 93 -1.91 -0.87 12.59
CA ALA A 93 -1.18 0.33 12.20
C ALA A 93 -2.04 1.60 12.18
N GLY A 94 -3.36 1.48 12.29
CA GLY A 94 -4.30 2.60 12.26
C GLY A 94 -5.15 2.68 11.00
N GLY A 95 -5.05 1.70 10.12
CA GLY A 95 -5.94 1.56 8.97
C GLY A 95 -7.33 1.04 9.37
N THR A 96 -8.25 1.08 8.45
CA THR A 96 -9.61 0.60 8.64
C THR A 96 -9.91 -0.50 7.63
N ILE A 97 -10.43 -1.63 8.10
CA ILE A 97 -10.89 -2.70 7.20
C ILE A 97 -12.17 -2.22 6.51
N VAL A 98 -12.11 -2.20 5.18
CA VAL A 98 -13.24 -1.81 4.32
C VAL A 98 -14.06 -3.04 3.93
N LYS A 99 -13.36 -4.14 3.63
CA LYS A 99 -13.96 -5.40 3.28
C LYS A 99 -13.13 -6.53 3.87
N GLU A 100 -13.76 -7.35 4.71
CA GLU A 100 -13.10 -8.51 5.29
C GLU A 100 -12.61 -9.49 4.22
N ALA A 101 -11.52 -10.19 4.51
CA ALA A 101 -10.99 -11.19 3.60
C ALA A 101 -12.00 -12.31 3.38
N GLN A 102 -12.19 -12.69 2.12
CA GLN A 102 -13.12 -13.74 1.72
C GLN A 102 -12.76 -14.32 0.36
N LYS A 103 -13.29 -15.48 0.05
CA LYS A 103 -13.17 -16.06 -1.27
C LYS A 103 -13.77 -15.12 -2.31
N ALA A 104 -13.05 -14.89 -3.40
CA ALA A 104 -13.46 -14.03 -4.50
C ALA A 104 -14.02 -14.86 -5.66
N PHE A 105 -14.92 -14.26 -6.45
CA PHE A 105 -15.54 -14.94 -7.59
C PHE A 105 -14.52 -15.41 -8.65
N TRP A 106 -13.38 -14.73 -8.74
CA TRP A 106 -12.29 -15.06 -9.68
C TRP A 106 -11.37 -16.19 -9.18
N GLY A 107 -11.70 -16.81 -8.03
CA GLY A 107 -10.97 -17.98 -7.50
C GLY A 107 -9.93 -17.67 -6.44
N GLY A 108 -9.67 -16.40 -6.16
CA GLY A 108 -8.71 -15.98 -5.15
C GLY A 108 -9.32 -15.73 -3.78
N TYR A 109 -8.52 -15.12 -2.90
CA TYR A 109 -8.89 -14.74 -1.55
C TYR A 109 -8.40 -13.31 -1.31
N SER A 110 -9.29 -12.40 -0.97
CA SER A 110 -8.92 -10.99 -0.86
C SER A 110 -9.78 -10.20 0.13
N GLY A 111 -9.22 -9.11 0.60
CA GLY A 111 -9.90 -8.10 1.40
C GLY A 111 -9.36 -6.72 1.08
N TYR A 112 -9.94 -5.70 1.68
CA TYR A 112 -9.56 -4.30 1.47
C TYR A 112 -9.41 -3.58 2.80
N PHE A 113 -8.40 -2.72 2.87
CA PHE A 113 -8.29 -1.72 3.93
C PHE A 113 -8.09 -0.33 3.31
N LYS A 114 -8.33 0.69 4.10
CA LYS A 114 -7.96 2.06 3.75
C LYS A 114 -6.95 2.59 4.75
N ASP A 115 -6.03 3.42 4.25
CA ASP A 115 -5.06 4.13 5.07
C ASP A 115 -5.74 5.27 5.86
N PRO A 116 -4.99 6.03 6.70
CA PRO A 116 -5.58 7.13 7.48
C PRO A 116 -6.26 8.22 6.64
N ASP A 117 -5.90 8.38 5.37
CA ASP A 117 -6.48 9.35 4.44
C ASP A 117 -7.59 8.78 3.55
N GLY A 118 -7.91 7.50 3.70
CA GLY A 118 -8.93 6.85 2.89
C GLY A 118 -8.42 6.25 1.59
N HIS A 119 -7.11 6.19 1.39
CA HIS A 119 -6.54 5.52 0.22
C HIS A 119 -6.76 4.02 0.33
N LEU A 120 -7.32 3.43 -0.72
CA LEU A 120 -7.80 2.07 -0.73
C LEU A 120 -6.70 1.10 -1.14
N TRP A 121 -6.55 0.03 -0.36
CA TRP A 121 -5.62 -1.07 -0.61
C TRP A 121 -6.35 -2.40 -0.69
N GLU A 122 -6.07 -3.19 -1.72
CA GLU A 122 -6.45 -4.58 -1.80
C GLU A 122 -5.29 -5.44 -1.31
N VAL A 123 -5.59 -6.44 -0.47
CA VAL A 123 -4.64 -7.50 -0.11
C VAL A 123 -5.20 -8.80 -0.68
N ALA A 124 -4.45 -9.48 -1.53
CA ALA A 124 -4.96 -10.60 -2.31
C ALA A 124 -3.97 -11.76 -2.43
N HIS A 125 -4.51 -12.96 -2.43
CA HIS A 125 -3.85 -14.18 -2.87
C HIS A 125 -4.53 -14.71 -4.12
N ASN A 126 -3.77 -14.88 -5.20
CA ASN A 126 -4.24 -15.50 -6.43
C ASN A 126 -3.59 -16.90 -6.55
N PRO A 127 -4.38 -18.00 -6.47
CA PRO A 127 -3.82 -19.35 -6.54
C PRO A 127 -3.38 -19.76 -7.95
N LEU A 128 -3.75 -18.99 -8.99
CA LEU A 128 -3.52 -19.34 -10.39
C LEU A 128 -2.20 -18.83 -10.93
N PHE A 129 -1.76 -17.65 -10.48
CA PHE A 129 -0.49 -17.05 -10.91
C PHE A 129 -0.04 -15.96 -9.95
N TRP A 130 1.27 -15.72 -9.91
CA TRP A 130 1.84 -14.63 -9.13
C TRP A 130 1.59 -13.27 -9.80
N VAL A 131 1.13 -12.31 -9.03
CA VAL A 131 0.93 -10.92 -9.47
C VAL A 131 1.89 -10.02 -8.69
N GLY A 132 2.84 -9.46 -9.39
CA GLY A 132 3.80 -8.54 -8.79
C GLY A 132 5.25 -8.88 -9.14
N PRO A 133 6.22 -8.13 -8.59
CA PRO A 133 7.63 -8.43 -8.74
C PRO A 133 8.01 -9.70 -7.97
N GLU A 134 9.11 -10.34 -8.36
CA GLU A 134 9.64 -11.48 -7.62
C GLU A 134 10.28 -11.02 -6.30
N ASP A 135 9.74 -11.48 -5.19
CA ASP A 135 10.28 -11.23 -3.85
C ASP A 135 11.38 -12.23 -3.53
N LYS A 136 12.58 -11.97 -4.03
CA LYS A 136 13.72 -12.85 -3.78
C LYS A 136 14.10 -13.01 -2.30
N GLU A 137 13.65 -12.08 -1.44
CA GLU A 137 13.91 -12.12 0.00
C GLU A 137 12.90 -12.96 0.77
N ALA A 138 11.71 -13.19 0.22
CA ALA A 138 10.68 -14.01 0.87
C ALA A 138 11.08 -15.49 0.95
N GLU A 139 11.94 -15.98 0.03
CA GLU A 139 12.46 -17.34 0.08
C GLU A 139 13.48 -17.55 1.20
N GLN A 140 14.05 -16.49 1.78
CA GLN A 140 15.02 -16.59 2.87
C GLN A 140 14.42 -16.42 4.26
N GLY A 141 13.17 -15.96 4.38
CA GLY A 141 12.51 -15.65 5.65
C GLY A 141 11.67 -16.79 6.24
N TYR A 142 11.36 -17.81 5.48
CA TYR A 142 10.52 -18.94 5.92
C TYR A 142 11.24 -20.28 5.93
N ALA A 143 12.55 -20.29 5.74
CA ALA A 143 13.37 -21.46 6.00
C ALA A 143 13.85 -21.40 7.46
N THR A 144 13.31 -22.33 8.27
CA THR A 144 13.68 -22.66 9.65
C THR A 144 12.89 -21.85 10.70
N ASP A 145 12.06 -22.48 11.51
CA ASP A 145 12.51 -23.43 12.49
C ASP A 145 11.55 -24.62 12.54
N GLY A 146 12.08 -25.76 12.19
CA GLY A 146 11.52 -27.05 12.57
C GLY A 146 11.82 -27.35 14.00
#